data_cbfd9dd40f7e798a3431f90de1bb1c78
#
_entry.id   cbfd9dd40f7e798a3431f90de1bb1c78
#
_cell.length_a   1.000
_cell.length_b   1.000
_cell.length_c   1.000
_cell.angle_alpha   90.00
_cell.angle_beta   90.00
_cell.angle_gamma   90.00
#
_symmetry.space_group_name_H-M   'P 1'
#
loop_
_entity.id
_entity.type
_entity.pdbx_description
1 polymer ?
#
loop_
_entity_poly.entity_id
_entity_poly.type
_entity_poly.pdbx_seq_one_letter_code
_entity_poly.pdbx_strand_id
1 'polypeptide(L)'
;MHIYIHVPFCTSKCPYCAFGSFSDKFSLAKSYFRALELEVRDFLAKNPHAQISTLFIGGGTPSAVDAGLYDEIFALLAPRFAAKAEISSEANPNSASPAWLRAMRKLGVNRISFGAQSFNDAKLKFLGRAHSAAQIFLAVQNAKTAGFDNINLDLIYASKFDDKRNLKFEMAEFVRCEVPHLSAYALSLEENTPFFGRESFKKESAALAKFLFALAANSGFSQYEISNFVARGLRCKHNLAYWRGEDYAGFGAFAVGTSAQVRLSSPTNLQSYIADPLQKQREALSVQDKKLERIFLGLRCILGVDAQILNAAELSNARLLARAKKLKFGEGKFYNPNFLLADEIALFITQSSQSGR
;
A
#
# COMPACT_ATOMS: atom_id res chain seq x y z
N MET A 1 10.48 12.19 7.75
CA MET A 1 10.51 11.75 6.34
C MET A 1 10.07 10.31 6.23
N HIS A 2 9.68 9.84 5.03
CA HIS A 2 9.14 8.52 4.75
C HIS A 2 10.05 7.79 3.77
N ILE A 3 10.26 6.49 3.99
CA ILE A 3 11.10 5.64 3.14
C ILE A 3 10.31 4.43 2.69
N TYR A 4 10.35 4.14 1.40
CA TYR A 4 9.89 2.91 0.79
C TYR A 4 11.07 2.11 0.26
N ILE A 5 11.14 0.83 0.61
CA ILE A 5 12.12 -0.12 0.06
C ILE A 5 11.37 -1.16 -0.76
N HIS A 6 11.73 -1.28 -2.02
CA HIS A 6 11.18 -2.31 -2.90
C HIS A 6 12.06 -3.56 -2.89
N VAL A 7 11.48 -4.72 -2.62
CA VAL A 7 12.16 -6.03 -2.64
C VAL A 7 11.55 -6.88 -3.75
N PRO A 8 12.18 -6.96 -4.95
CA PRO A 8 11.55 -7.49 -6.15
C PRO A 8 11.60 -9.01 -6.28
N PHE A 9 11.54 -9.77 -5.19
CA PHE A 9 11.62 -11.23 -5.21
C PHE A 9 10.31 -11.86 -4.77
N CYS A 10 9.80 -12.82 -5.54
CA CYS A 10 8.64 -13.64 -5.20
C CYS A 10 8.96 -15.11 -5.46
N THR A 11 8.51 -16.03 -4.62
CA THR A 11 8.65 -17.48 -4.88
C THR A 11 7.84 -17.92 -6.11
N SER A 12 6.74 -17.23 -6.39
CA SER A 12 5.92 -17.37 -7.60
C SER A 12 5.21 -16.06 -7.91
N LYS A 13 5.00 -15.73 -9.17
CA LYS A 13 4.26 -14.53 -9.57
C LYS A 13 2.77 -14.87 -9.72
N CYS A 14 1.93 -14.20 -8.95
CA CYS A 14 0.49 -14.38 -9.02
C CYS A 14 -0.06 -13.83 -10.37
N PRO A 15 -1.04 -14.50 -11.01
CA PRO A 15 -1.50 -14.15 -12.35
C PRO A 15 -2.27 -12.82 -12.45
N TYR A 16 -2.62 -12.21 -11.34
CA TYR A 16 -3.25 -10.87 -11.27
C TYR A 16 -2.26 -9.76 -10.91
N CYS A 17 -1.03 -10.09 -10.47
CA CYS A 17 -0.13 -9.12 -9.85
C CYS A 17 0.69 -8.34 -10.89
N ALA A 18 0.51 -7.02 -10.91
CA ALA A 18 1.25 -6.09 -11.74
C ALA A 18 2.52 -5.54 -11.07
N PHE A 19 2.74 -5.82 -9.78
CA PHE A 19 3.94 -5.33 -9.10
C PHE A 19 5.23 -5.89 -9.69
N GLY A 20 6.25 -5.03 -9.76
CA GLY A 20 7.57 -5.39 -10.26
C GLY A 20 8.23 -6.46 -9.40
N SER A 21 8.31 -7.69 -9.90
CA SER A 21 8.92 -8.79 -9.16
C SER A 21 9.41 -9.91 -10.10
N PHE A 22 10.39 -10.67 -9.60
CA PHE A 22 11.03 -11.78 -10.30
C PHE A 22 10.93 -13.05 -9.45
N SER A 23 10.59 -14.18 -10.08
CA SER A 23 10.54 -15.49 -9.42
C SER A 23 11.75 -16.37 -9.72
N ASP A 24 12.60 -15.95 -10.64
CA ASP A 24 13.75 -16.70 -11.17
C ASP A 24 15.11 -16.04 -10.88
N LYS A 25 15.15 -14.94 -10.10
CA LYS A 25 16.34 -14.12 -9.90
C LYS A 25 16.91 -14.13 -8.47
N PHE A 26 16.55 -15.12 -7.64
CA PHE A 26 17.02 -15.22 -6.24
C PHE A 26 18.55 -15.28 -6.11
N SER A 27 19.26 -15.81 -7.11
CA SER A 27 20.74 -15.81 -7.14
C SER A 27 21.33 -14.41 -7.10
N LEU A 28 20.59 -13.39 -7.52
CA LEU A 28 21.00 -11.99 -7.50
C LEU A 28 20.66 -11.27 -6.18
N ALA A 29 19.97 -11.92 -5.23
CA ALA A 29 19.49 -11.26 -4.01
C ALA A 29 20.62 -10.59 -3.21
N LYS A 30 21.75 -11.28 -3.02
CA LYS A 30 22.90 -10.71 -2.29
C LYS A 30 23.47 -9.48 -3.00
N SER A 31 23.65 -9.53 -4.32
CA SER A 31 24.15 -8.40 -5.11
C SER A 31 23.15 -7.24 -5.11
N TYR A 32 21.86 -7.55 -5.15
CA TYR A 32 20.79 -6.58 -5.03
C TYR A 32 20.82 -5.83 -3.70
N PHE A 33 20.93 -6.53 -2.57
CA PHE A 33 20.99 -5.89 -1.26
C PHE A 33 22.26 -5.06 -1.04
N ARG A 34 23.40 -5.45 -1.65
CA ARG A 34 24.60 -4.59 -1.69
C ARG A 34 24.37 -3.30 -2.46
N ALA A 35 23.70 -3.37 -3.61
CA ALA A 35 23.35 -2.19 -4.39
C ALA A 35 22.37 -1.29 -3.63
N LEU A 36 21.38 -1.88 -2.96
CA LEU A 36 20.43 -1.18 -2.08
C LEU A 36 21.16 -0.48 -0.91
N GLU A 37 22.14 -1.12 -0.31
CA GLU A 37 22.99 -0.54 0.73
C GLU A 37 23.72 0.70 0.22
N LEU A 38 24.34 0.64 -0.97
CA LEU A 38 24.99 1.80 -1.58
C LEU A 38 24.03 2.95 -1.81
N GLU A 39 22.83 2.68 -2.30
CA GLU A 39 21.79 3.68 -2.51
C GLU A 39 21.36 4.35 -1.18
N VAL A 40 21.16 3.57 -0.13
CA VAL A 40 20.81 4.07 1.21
C VAL A 40 21.95 4.91 1.79
N ARG A 41 23.22 4.48 1.65
CA ARG A 41 24.40 5.23 2.10
C ARG A 41 24.51 6.59 1.41
N ASP A 42 24.40 6.62 0.08
CA ASP A 42 24.42 7.86 -0.71
C ASP A 42 23.32 8.83 -0.25
N PHE A 43 22.10 8.30 -0.09
CA PHE A 43 20.98 9.09 0.39
C PHE A 43 21.24 9.69 1.79
N LEU A 44 21.74 8.91 2.75
CA LEU A 44 22.01 9.37 4.10
C LEU A 44 23.16 10.40 4.13
N ALA A 45 24.17 10.23 3.26
CA ALA A 45 25.25 11.22 3.13
C ALA A 45 24.74 12.57 2.62
N LYS A 46 23.78 12.57 1.70
CA LYS A 46 23.11 13.77 1.18
C LYS A 46 22.09 14.37 2.16
N ASN A 47 21.62 13.58 3.12
CA ASN A 47 20.60 13.99 4.10
C ASN A 47 21.04 13.67 5.54
N PRO A 48 22.12 14.30 6.05
CA PRO A 48 22.74 13.93 7.31
C PRO A 48 21.84 14.13 8.54
N HIS A 49 20.82 14.98 8.44
CA HIS A 49 19.87 15.27 9.51
C HIS A 49 18.48 14.65 9.32
N ALA A 50 18.33 13.73 8.36
CA ALA A 50 17.07 13.09 8.11
C ALA A 50 16.56 12.31 9.33
N GLN A 51 15.34 12.60 9.79
CA GLN A 51 14.59 11.80 10.75
C GLN A 51 13.54 10.96 10.02
N ILE A 52 13.58 9.65 10.17
CA ILE A 52 12.69 8.71 9.49
C ILE A 52 11.47 8.45 10.38
N SER A 53 10.31 8.91 9.93
CA SER A 53 9.02 8.70 10.60
C SER A 53 8.38 7.38 10.21
N THR A 54 8.58 6.92 8.95
CA THR A 54 8.12 5.61 8.51
C THR A 54 9.11 4.96 7.55
N LEU A 55 9.27 3.64 7.69
CA LEU A 55 9.90 2.76 6.72
C LEU A 55 8.87 1.72 6.29
N PHE A 56 8.69 1.53 4.98
CA PHE A 56 7.83 0.47 4.43
C PHE A 56 8.64 -0.40 3.46
N ILE A 57 8.73 -1.68 3.76
CA ILE A 57 9.43 -2.67 2.94
C ILE A 57 8.34 -3.48 2.22
N GLY A 58 8.28 -3.34 0.91
CA GLY A 58 7.23 -3.96 0.09
C GLY A 58 7.73 -4.41 -1.27
N GLY A 59 6.81 -4.58 -2.21
CA GLY A 59 7.09 -4.86 -3.62
C GLY A 59 6.72 -6.25 -4.07
N GLY A 60 7.68 -7.16 -4.20
CA GLY A 60 7.44 -8.57 -4.47
C GLY A 60 6.97 -9.29 -3.20
N THR A 61 7.91 -9.85 -2.46
CA THR A 61 7.64 -10.54 -1.19
C THR A 61 8.88 -10.41 -0.30
N PRO A 62 8.94 -9.43 0.60
CA PRO A 62 10.07 -9.25 1.50
C PRO A 62 10.42 -10.50 2.34
N SER A 63 9.42 -11.30 2.70
CA SER A 63 9.61 -12.56 3.43
C SER A 63 10.11 -13.73 2.58
N ALA A 64 10.27 -13.55 1.26
CA ALA A 64 10.82 -14.60 0.40
C ALA A 64 12.35 -14.65 0.40
N VAL A 65 13.01 -13.65 0.96
CA VAL A 65 14.47 -13.57 1.09
C VAL A 65 14.89 -13.74 2.55
N ASP A 66 16.16 -14.12 2.74
CA ASP A 66 16.73 -14.29 4.08
C ASP A 66 16.72 -12.97 4.86
N ALA A 67 16.32 -13.02 6.14
CA ALA A 67 16.23 -11.84 6.99
C ALA A 67 17.60 -11.16 7.22
N GLY A 68 18.70 -11.92 7.23
CA GLY A 68 20.05 -11.39 7.39
C GLY A 68 20.49 -10.44 6.25
N LEU A 69 19.80 -10.49 5.10
CA LEU A 69 20.06 -9.51 4.03
C LEU A 69 19.65 -8.08 4.39
N TYR A 70 18.80 -7.90 5.38
CA TYR A 70 18.36 -6.59 5.86
C TYR A 70 19.29 -5.98 6.91
N ASP A 71 20.22 -6.74 7.50
CA ASP A 71 21.03 -6.31 8.65
C ASP A 71 21.76 -4.99 8.39
N GLU A 72 22.51 -4.88 7.28
CA GLU A 72 23.25 -3.67 6.92
C GLU A 72 22.34 -2.47 6.65
N ILE A 73 21.20 -2.71 5.99
CA ILE A 73 20.20 -1.66 5.71
C ILE A 73 19.65 -1.09 7.02
N PHE A 74 19.31 -1.98 7.97
CA PHE A 74 18.81 -1.54 9.26
C PHE A 74 19.89 -0.90 10.12
N ALA A 75 21.14 -1.38 10.07
CA ALA A 75 22.26 -0.75 10.75
C ALA A 75 22.47 0.71 10.31
N LEU A 76 22.27 0.99 9.02
CA LEU A 76 22.35 2.34 8.44
C LEU A 76 21.17 3.22 8.86
N LEU A 77 19.95 2.67 8.84
CA LEU A 77 18.72 3.45 9.06
C LEU A 77 18.36 3.62 10.53
N ALA A 78 18.72 2.67 11.42
CA ALA A 78 18.34 2.65 12.81
C ALA A 78 18.68 3.95 13.58
N PRO A 79 19.86 4.56 13.41
CA PRO A 79 20.19 5.82 14.08
C PRO A 79 19.33 7.02 13.67
N ARG A 80 18.55 6.87 12.59
CA ARG A 80 17.72 7.92 11.99
C ARG A 80 16.23 7.75 12.28
N PHE A 81 15.82 6.66 12.90
CA PHE A 81 14.40 6.46 13.22
C PHE A 81 13.94 7.43 14.30
N ALA A 82 12.80 8.08 14.05
CA ALA A 82 12.09 8.83 15.08
C ALA A 82 11.61 7.88 16.18
N ALA A 83 11.48 8.36 17.41
CA ALA A 83 11.12 7.56 18.60
C ALA A 83 9.84 6.71 18.43
N LYS A 84 8.91 7.15 17.57
CA LYS A 84 7.64 6.45 17.25
C LYS A 84 7.53 6.10 15.77
N ALA A 85 8.65 5.80 15.12
CA ALA A 85 8.66 5.40 13.72
C ALA A 85 7.83 4.15 13.51
N GLU A 86 7.05 4.13 12.42
CA GLU A 86 6.40 2.92 11.93
C GLU A 86 7.33 2.23 10.94
N ILE A 87 7.69 1.00 11.23
CA ILE A 87 8.56 0.18 10.40
C ILE A 87 7.76 -1.04 9.97
N SER A 88 7.28 -0.99 8.73
CA SER A 88 6.39 -2.01 8.14
C SER A 88 7.14 -2.93 7.19
N SER A 89 6.78 -4.20 7.17
CA SER A 89 7.19 -5.13 6.13
C SER A 89 6.00 -5.93 5.61
N GLU A 90 5.92 -6.09 4.30
CA GLU A 90 5.01 -7.05 3.67
C GLU A 90 5.56 -8.47 3.82
N ALA A 91 4.66 -9.44 3.82
CA ALA A 91 4.99 -10.84 3.93
C ALA A 91 3.90 -11.72 3.28
N ASN A 92 4.29 -12.92 2.86
CA ASN A 92 3.32 -13.95 2.49
C ASN A 92 3.20 -15.01 3.60
N PRO A 93 1.99 -15.56 3.85
CA PRO A 93 1.78 -16.56 4.90
C PRO A 93 2.69 -17.78 4.81
N ASN A 94 3.06 -18.22 3.60
CA ASN A 94 3.91 -19.38 3.39
C ASN A 94 5.42 -19.10 3.46
N SER A 95 5.86 -17.84 3.43
CA SER A 95 7.29 -17.48 3.47
C SER A 95 7.72 -16.80 4.75
N ALA A 96 6.79 -16.23 5.53
CA ALA A 96 7.07 -15.61 6.82
C ALA A 96 7.27 -16.67 7.93
N SER A 97 8.43 -17.33 7.92
CA SER A 97 8.74 -18.33 8.96
C SER A 97 8.84 -17.68 10.36
N PRO A 98 8.64 -18.45 11.45
CA PRO A 98 8.87 -17.95 12.81
C PRO A 98 10.26 -17.34 13.02
N ALA A 99 11.29 -17.90 12.38
CA ALA A 99 12.66 -17.39 12.43
C ALA A 99 12.77 -16.04 11.74
N TRP A 100 12.21 -15.90 10.53
CA TRP A 100 12.18 -14.65 9.78
C TRP A 100 11.44 -13.56 10.55
N LEU A 101 10.26 -13.85 11.09
CA LEU A 101 9.48 -12.90 11.89
C LEU A 101 10.24 -12.40 13.12
N ARG A 102 10.89 -13.30 13.87
CA ARG A 102 11.72 -12.90 15.02
C ARG A 102 12.92 -12.05 14.61
N ALA A 103 13.58 -12.39 13.50
CA ALA A 103 14.71 -11.61 12.99
C ALA A 103 14.26 -10.20 12.58
N MET A 104 13.18 -10.06 11.81
CA MET A 104 12.65 -8.76 11.42
C MET A 104 12.18 -7.94 12.64
N ARG A 105 11.59 -8.60 13.66
CA ARG A 105 11.21 -7.93 14.91
C ARG A 105 12.43 -7.39 15.67
N LYS A 106 13.51 -8.16 15.70
CA LYS A 106 14.80 -7.76 16.32
C LYS A 106 15.43 -6.57 15.60
N LEU A 107 15.31 -6.49 14.28
CA LEU A 107 15.76 -5.35 13.48
C LEU A 107 14.93 -4.08 13.73
N GLY A 108 13.76 -4.18 14.38
CA GLY A 108 12.92 -3.04 14.71
C GLY A 108 11.63 -2.94 13.90
N VAL A 109 11.34 -3.89 12.99
CA VAL A 109 10.03 -3.95 12.32
C VAL A 109 8.94 -4.08 13.38
N ASN A 110 7.93 -3.20 13.30
CA ASN A 110 6.85 -3.14 14.30
C ASN A 110 5.45 -3.25 13.69
N ARG A 111 5.37 -3.40 12.35
CA ARG A 111 4.13 -3.69 11.63
C ARG A 111 4.38 -4.74 10.53
N ILE A 112 3.52 -5.75 10.44
CA ILE A 112 3.55 -6.77 9.37
C ILE A 112 2.26 -6.71 8.56
N SER A 113 2.37 -6.77 7.23
CA SER A 113 1.25 -6.87 6.31
C SER A 113 1.29 -8.21 5.59
N PHE A 114 0.30 -9.08 5.84
CA PHE A 114 0.21 -10.36 5.14
C PHE A 114 -0.70 -10.29 3.93
N GLY A 115 -0.18 -10.67 2.77
CA GLY A 115 -0.98 -10.92 1.58
C GLY A 115 -1.81 -12.20 1.72
N ALA A 116 -2.85 -12.18 2.56
CA ALA A 116 -3.75 -13.31 2.78
C ALA A 116 -4.63 -13.60 1.56
N GLN A 117 -5.18 -12.55 0.97
CA GLN A 117 -6.03 -12.48 -0.21
C GLN A 117 -7.41 -13.14 -0.06
N SER A 118 -7.54 -14.30 0.60
CA SER A 118 -8.80 -15.00 0.82
C SER A 118 -8.62 -16.11 1.87
N PHE A 119 -9.70 -16.46 2.53
CA PHE A 119 -9.80 -17.66 3.38
C PHE A 119 -10.48 -18.83 2.65
N ASN A 120 -10.81 -18.68 1.37
CA ASN A 120 -11.36 -19.72 0.52
C ASN A 120 -10.24 -20.34 -0.33
N ASP A 121 -9.87 -21.60 -0.06
CA ASP A 121 -8.77 -22.28 -0.75
C ASP A 121 -8.97 -22.40 -2.27
N ALA A 122 -10.22 -22.55 -2.75
CA ALA A 122 -10.51 -22.57 -4.18
C ALA A 122 -10.23 -21.19 -4.82
N LYS A 123 -10.55 -20.10 -4.11
CA LYS A 123 -10.24 -18.73 -4.53
C LYS A 123 -8.73 -18.45 -4.45
N LEU A 124 -8.05 -18.93 -3.41
CA LEU A 124 -6.58 -18.84 -3.31
C LEU A 124 -5.91 -19.52 -4.50
N LYS A 125 -6.33 -20.74 -4.83
CA LYS A 125 -5.83 -21.47 -6.00
C LYS A 125 -6.08 -20.69 -7.30
N PHE A 126 -7.27 -20.12 -7.48
CA PHE A 126 -7.59 -19.28 -8.64
C PHE A 126 -6.68 -18.05 -8.72
N LEU A 127 -6.42 -17.39 -7.60
CA LEU A 127 -5.51 -16.25 -7.49
C LEU A 127 -4.02 -16.64 -7.61
N GLY A 128 -3.70 -17.93 -7.79
CA GLY A 128 -2.31 -18.39 -7.88
C GLY A 128 -1.52 -18.26 -6.58
N ARG A 129 -2.21 -18.30 -5.43
CA ARG A 129 -1.55 -18.25 -4.12
C ARG A 129 -1.01 -19.61 -3.74
N ALA A 130 0.21 -19.62 -3.19
CA ALA A 130 0.91 -20.84 -2.78
C ALA A 130 0.59 -21.27 -1.34
N HIS A 131 -0.21 -20.49 -0.60
CA HIS A 131 -0.63 -20.80 0.76
C HIS A 131 -2.11 -21.20 0.82
N SER A 132 -2.49 -21.88 1.90
CA SER A 132 -3.87 -22.21 2.26
C SER A 132 -4.43 -21.25 3.33
N ALA A 133 -5.74 -21.28 3.55
CA ALA A 133 -6.41 -20.56 4.63
C ALA A 133 -5.81 -20.90 6.01
N ALA A 134 -5.50 -22.18 6.28
CA ALA A 134 -4.89 -22.60 7.53
C ALA A 134 -3.52 -21.94 7.77
N GLN A 135 -2.73 -21.74 6.71
CA GLN A 135 -1.42 -21.08 6.83
C GLN A 135 -1.56 -19.58 7.15
N ILE A 136 -2.68 -18.92 6.83
CA ILE A 136 -2.92 -17.54 7.25
C ILE A 136 -3.03 -17.46 8.78
N PHE A 137 -3.83 -18.33 9.39
CA PHE A 137 -3.96 -18.37 10.85
C PHE A 137 -2.63 -18.66 11.54
N LEU A 138 -1.87 -19.63 11.00
CA LEU A 138 -0.55 -19.97 11.53
C LEU A 138 0.42 -18.79 11.41
N ALA A 139 0.45 -18.09 10.29
CA ALA A 139 1.31 -16.92 10.08
C ALA A 139 0.98 -15.78 11.05
N VAL A 140 -0.32 -15.50 11.27
CA VAL A 140 -0.77 -14.51 12.25
C VAL A 140 -0.36 -14.92 13.67
N GLN A 141 -0.53 -16.19 14.06
CA GLN A 141 -0.13 -16.68 15.36
C GLN A 141 1.38 -16.56 15.56
N ASN A 142 2.17 -16.95 14.55
CA ASN A 142 3.63 -16.82 14.57
C ASN A 142 4.08 -15.35 14.70
N ALA A 143 3.40 -14.41 14.01
CA ALA A 143 3.69 -13.00 14.14
C ALA A 143 3.37 -12.47 15.54
N LYS A 144 2.20 -12.83 16.11
CA LYS A 144 1.85 -12.49 17.52
C LYS A 144 2.90 -13.05 18.48
N THR A 145 3.33 -14.31 18.31
CA THR A 145 4.38 -14.94 19.12
C THR A 145 5.74 -14.25 18.96
N ALA A 146 6.04 -13.70 17.80
CA ALA A 146 7.25 -12.91 17.57
C ALA A 146 7.16 -11.48 18.13
N GLY A 147 6.02 -11.07 18.74
CA GLY A 147 5.82 -9.78 19.38
C GLY A 147 5.27 -8.68 18.45
N PHE A 148 4.54 -9.07 17.39
CA PHE A 148 3.82 -8.10 16.54
C PHE A 148 2.38 -7.94 17.00
N ASP A 149 1.99 -6.72 17.38
CA ASP A 149 0.61 -6.34 17.71
C ASP A 149 -0.07 -5.60 16.53
N ASN A 150 0.71 -4.96 15.66
CA ASN A 150 0.23 -4.26 14.48
C ASN A 150 0.35 -5.16 13.25
N ILE A 151 -0.69 -5.95 13.01
CA ILE A 151 -0.75 -6.92 11.91
C ILE A 151 -1.88 -6.52 10.99
N ASN A 152 -1.59 -6.49 9.67
CA ASN A 152 -2.57 -6.30 8.62
C ASN A 152 -2.77 -7.60 7.84
N LEU A 153 -4.01 -7.83 7.38
CA LEU A 153 -4.32 -8.83 6.36
C LEU A 153 -4.91 -8.14 5.13
N ASP A 154 -4.36 -8.46 3.96
CA ASP A 154 -4.92 -8.02 2.69
C ASP A 154 -5.95 -9.04 2.21
N LEU A 155 -7.13 -8.58 1.79
CA LEU A 155 -8.16 -9.39 1.12
C LEU A 155 -8.44 -8.84 -0.28
N ILE A 156 -8.64 -9.75 -1.23
CA ILE A 156 -9.12 -9.42 -2.56
C ILE A 156 -10.60 -9.79 -2.65
N TYR A 157 -11.45 -8.85 -3.07
CA TYR A 157 -12.86 -9.07 -3.33
C TYR A 157 -13.22 -8.79 -4.81
N ALA A 158 -14.47 -8.99 -5.19
CA ALA A 158 -14.98 -8.82 -6.56
C ALA A 158 -14.33 -9.77 -7.59
N SER A 159 -13.80 -10.90 -7.17
CA SER A 159 -13.47 -12.01 -8.06
C SER A 159 -14.73 -12.81 -8.45
N LYS A 160 -14.62 -13.67 -9.44
CA LYS A 160 -15.74 -14.58 -9.83
C LYS A 160 -16.24 -15.46 -8.68
N PHE A 161 -15.46 -15.65 -7.63
CA PHE A 161 -15.83 -16.43 -6.43
C PHE A 161 -16.65 -15.62 -5.44
N ASP A 162 -16.70 -14.29 -5.56
CA ASP A 162 -17.29 -13.44 -4.54
C ASP A 162 -18.78 -13.21 -4.80
N ASP A 163 -19.55 -13.44 -3.78
CA ASP A 163 -20.94 -13.05 -3.57
C ASP A 163 -21.14 -12.65 -2.10
N LYS A 164 -22.33 -12.23 -1.72
CA LYS A 164 -22.63 -11.83 -0.34
C LYS A 164 -22.37 -12.93 0.69
N ARG A 165 -22.57 -14.21 0.33
CA ARG A 165 -22.34 -15.36 1.23
C ARG A 165 -20.83 -15.54 1.46
N ASN A 166 -20.05 -15.53 0.37
CA ASN A 166 -18.61 -15.68 0.45
C ASN A 166 -17.96 -14.51 1.17
N LEU A 167 -18.40 -13.26 0.93
CA LEU A 167 -17.89 -12.10 1.67
C LEU A 167 -18.20 -12.15 3.16
N LYS A 168 -19.37 -12.69 3.57
CA LYS A 168 -19.64 -12.96 4.99
C LYS A 168 -18.68 -13.97 5.58
N PHE A 169 -18.41 -15.05 4.85
CA PHE A 169 -17.43 -16.06 5.26
C PHE A 169 -16.04 -15.46 5.39
N GLU A 170 -15.54 -14.75 4.36
CA GLU A 170 -14.22 -14.09 4.38
C GLU A 170 -14.07 -13.15 5.59
N MET A 171 -15.11 -12.35 5.86
CA MET A 171 -15.06 -11.41 6.98
C MET A 171 -15.13 -12.12 8.34
N ALA A 172 -15.89 -13.20 8.46
CA ALA A 172 -15.94 -14.01 9.69
C ALA A 172 -14.57 -14.65 9.99
N GLU A 173 -13.91 -15.24 8.99
CA GLU A 173 -12.57 -15.82 9.15
C GLU A 173 -11.51 -14.75 9.43
N PHE A 174 -11.61 -13.57 8.79
CA PHE A 174 -10.76 -12.43 9.10
C PHE A 174 -10.88 -12.01 10.56
N VAL A 175 -12.10 -11.88 11.09
CA VAL A 175 -12.33 -11.50 12.49
C VAL A 175 -11.75 -12.52 13.45
N ARG A 176 -11.79 -13.81 13.13
CA ARG A 176 -11.15 -14.88 13.92
C ARG A 176 -9.63 -14.75 14.02
N CYS A 177 -8.99 -14.06 13.09
CA CYS A 177 -7.56 -13.78 13.19
C CYS A 177 -7.21 -12.76 14.28
N GLU A 178 -8.18 -11.98 14.78
CA GLU A 178 -8.00 -10.96 15.83
C GLU A 178 -6.86 -9.98 15.52
N VAL A 179 -6.79 -9.53 14.28
CA VAL A 179 -5.82 -8.53 13.83
C VAL A 179 -6.46 -7.14 13.75
N PRO A 180 -5.71 -6.06 14.00
CA PRO A 180 -6.27 -4.71 14.09
C PRO A 180 -6.50 -4.02 12.74
N HIS A 181 -6.03 -4.56 11.63
CA HIS A 181 -6.01 -3.87 10.35
C HIS A 181 -6.41 -4.78 9.19
N LEU A 182 -7.26 -4.26 8.30
CA LEU A 182 -7.74 -4.91 7.08
C LEU A 182 -7.44 -4.02 5.87
N SER A 183 -6.83 -4.58 4.83
CA SER A 183 -6.83 -3.99 3.50
C SER A 183 -7.75 -4.81 2.59
N ALA A 184 -8.70 -4.17 1.93
CA ALA A 184 -9.64 -4.82 1.04
C ALA A 184 -9.57 -4.20 -0.36
N TYR A 185 -9.10 -4.99 -1.33
CA TYR A 185 -8.90 -4.57 -2.72
C TYR A 185 -9.87 -5.27 -3.65
N ALA A 186 -10.51 -4.53 -4.54
CA ALA A 186 -11.23 -5.15 -5.65
C ALA A 186 -10.24 -5.82 -6.60
N LEU A 187 -10.56 -7.02 -7.11
CA LEU A 187 -9.75 -7.63 -8.16
C LEU A 187 -9.72 -6.71 -9.39
N SER A 188 -8.55 -6.28 -9.78
CA SER A 188 -8.29 -5.58 -11.02
C SER A 188 -7.62 -6.51 -12.04
N LEU A 189 -7.87 -6.25 -13.32
CA LEU A 189 -7.32 -7.01 -14.44
C LEU A 189 -6.26 -6.15 -15.13
N GLU A 190 -5.11 -6.07 -14.49
CA GLU A 190 -4.03 -5.17 -14.88
C GLU A 190 -3.35 -5.61 -16.18
N GLU A 191 -2.96 -4.63 -17.00
CA GLU A 191 -2.16 -4.87 -18.19
C GLU A 191 -0.86 -5.62 -17.86
N ASN A 192 -0.37 -6.39 -18.81
CA ASN A 192 0.83 -7.23 -18.66
C ASN A 192 0.72 -8.32 -17.58
N THR A 193 -0.51 -8.70 -17.18
CA THR A 193 -0.77 -9.85 -16.30
C THR A 193 -1.56 -10.93 -17.04
N PRO A 194 -1.42 -12.22 -16.65
CA PRO A 194 -2.23 -13.31 -17.23
C PRO A 194 -3.75 -13.13 -17.08
N PHE A 195 -4.21 -12.29 -16.15
CA PHE A 195 -5.63 -12.00 -15.94
C PHE A 195 -6.16 -10.87 -16.84
N PHE A 196 -5.28 -10.13 -17.52
CA PHE A 196 -5.71 -9.06 -18.42
C PHE A 196 -6.69 -9.55 -19.47
N GLY A 197 -7.76 -8.80 -19.71
CA GLY A 197 -8.82 -9.15 -20.67
C GLY A 197 -9.73 -10.33 -20.27
N ARG A 198 -9.57 -10.90 -19.08
CA ARG A 198 -10.40 -12.00 -18.57
C ARG A 198 -11.60 -11.48 -17.77
N GLU A 199 -12.49 -10.71 -18.40
CA GLU A 199 -13.60 -10.04 -17.70
C GLU A 199 -14.48 -10.99 -16.86
N SER A 200 -14.61 -12.27 -17.27
CA SER A 200 -15.32 -13.29 -16.50
C SER A 200 -14.67 -13.65 -15.15
N PHE A 201 -13.43 -13.19 -14.89
CA PHE A 201 -12.71 -13.46 -13.64
C PHE A 201 -13.08 -12.49 -12.54
N LYS A 202 -13.66 -11.34 -12.87
CA LYS A 202 -14.15 -10.35 -11.90
C LYS A 202 -15.66 -10.21 -11.95
N LYS A 203 -16.22 -9.64 -10.88
CA LYS A 203 -17.63 -9.23 -10.77
C LYS A 203 -17.71 -7.72 -10.64
N GLU A 204 -18.89 -7.18 -10.84
CA GLU A 204 -19.19 -5.78 -10.56
C GLU A 204 -18.87 -5.47 -9.09
N SER A 205 -17.98 -4.49 -8.87
CA SER A 205 -17.35 -4.30 -7.56
C SER A 205 -18.12 -3.38 -6.61
N ALA A 206 -18.89 -2.39 -7.10
CA ALA A 206 -19.49 -1.36 -6.25
C ALA A 206 -20.48 -1.91 -5.21
N ALA A 207 -21.36 -2.84 -5.63
CA ALA A 207 -22.33 -3.47 -4.71
C ALA A 207 -21.65 -4.39 -3.69
N LEU A 208 -20.62 -5.15 -4.14
CA LEU A 208 -19.84 -6.03 -3.27
C LEU A 208 -18.97 -5.22 -2.30
N ALA A 209 -18.37 -4.10 -2.77
CA ALA A 209 -17.63 -3.18 -1.92
C ALA A 209 -18.49 -2.62 -0.79
N LYS A 210 -19.66 -2.04 -1.12
CA LYS A 210 -20.59 -1.52 -0.12
C LYS A 210 -20.97 -2.57 0.91
N PHE A 211 -21.21 -3.80 0.47
CA PHE A 211 -21.56 -4.90 1.36
C PHE A 211 -20.40 -5.29 2.27
N LEU A 212 -19.19 -5.46 1.72
CA LEU A 212 -17.99 -5.80 2.50
C LEU A 212 -17.65 -4.69 3.51
N PHE A 213 -17.73 -3.42 3.10
CA PHE A 213 -17.44 -2.29 3.97
C PHE A 213 -18.44 -2.18 5.13
N ALA A 214 -19.72 -2.50 4.87
CA ALA A 214 -20.71 -2.61 5.95
C ALA A 214 -20.39 -3.77 6.91
N LEU A 215 -19.94 -4.92 6.40
CA LEU A 215 -19.50 -6.04 7.26
C LEU A 215 -18.29 -5.64 8.12
N ALA A 216 -17.31 -4.97 7.54
CA ALA A 216 -16.12 -4.48 8.28
C ALA A 216 -16.54 -3.48 9.38
N ALA A 217 -17.41 -2.52 9.05
CA ALA A 217 -17.93 -1.55 10.02
C ALA A 217 -18.70 -2.23 11.17
N ASN A 218 -19.57 -3.18 10.86
CA ASN A 218 -20.32 -3.97 11.86
C ASN A 218 -19.41 -4.85 12.73
N SER A 219 -18.20 -5.17 12.24
CA SER A 219 -17.16 -5.90 12.98
C SER A 219 -16.22 -4.97 13.76
N GLY A 220 -16.52 -3.67 13.85
CA GLY A 220 -15.74 -2.71 14.63
C GLY A 220 -14.53 -2.09 13.89
N PHE A 221 -14.46 -2.25 12.56
CA PHE A 221 -13.39 -1.66 11.74
C PHE A 221 -13.87 -0.35 11.09
N SER A 222 -13.14 0.73 11.32
CA SER A 222 -13.41 2.03 10.72
C SER A 222 -12.57 2.19 9.43
N GLN A 223 -13.23 2.50 8.33
CA GLN A 223 -12.56 2.85 7.08
C GLN A 223 -11.85 4.20 7.24
N TYR A 224 -10.56 4.30 6.90
CA TYR A 224 -9.82 5.55 6.95
C TYR A 224 -9.26 6.00 5.60
N GLU A 225 -9.29 5.13 4.61
CA GLU A 225 -9.03 5.44 3.19
C GLU A 225 -9.71 4.39 2.31
N ILE A 226 -9.61 4.53 1.00
CA ILE A 226 -10.41 3.79 0.02
C ILE A 226 -10.39 2.26 0.21
N SER A 227 -9.25 1.69 0.63
CA SER A 227 -9.05 0.23 0.74
C SER A 227 -8.80 -0.25 2.17
N ASN A 228 -8.49 0.66 3.12
CA ASN A 228 -7.98 0.26 4.44
C ASN A 228 -8.94 0.58 5.59
N PHE A 229 -9.04 -0.41 6.49
CA PHE A 229 -9.91 -0.39 7.65
C PHE A 229 -9.11 -0.72 8.90
N VAL A 230 -9.45 -0.09 10.02
CA VAL A 230 -8.70 -0.23 11.26
C VAL A 230 -9.62 -0.37 12.46
N ALA A 231 -9.27 -1.28 13.36
CA ALA A 231 -9.72 -1.30 14.73
C ALA A 231 -8.65 -0.68 15.64
N ARG A 232 -9.04 -0.16 16.82
CA ARG A 232 -8.11 0.37 17.83
C ARG A 232 -7.19 1.52 17.36
N GLY A 233 -7.53 2.20 16.25
CA GLY A 233 -6.78 3.38 15.79
C GLY A 233 -5.38 3.13 15.17
N LEU A 234 -4.98 1.87 14.95
CA LEU A 234 -3.68 1.49 14.40
C LEU A 234 -3.61 1.66 12.86
N ARG A 235 -3.85 2.89 12.39
CA ARG A 235 -3.76 3.24 10.96
C ARG A 235 -2.32 3.11 10.46
N CYS A 236 -2.13 2.67 9.22
CA CYS A 236 -0.81 2.67 8.57
C CYS A 236 -0.34 4.11 8.35
N LYS A 237 0.69 4.53 9.10
CA LYS A 237 1.23 5.90 9.02
C LYS A 237 1.88 6.16 7.67
N HIS A 238 2.52 5.15 7.09
CA HIS A 238 3.16 5.25 5.79
C HIS A 238 2.14 5.52 4.68
N ASN A 239 1.03 4.76 4.65
CA ASN A 239 -0.05 4.99 3.69
C ASN A 239 -0.67 6.39 3.88
N LEU A 240 -0.87 6.82 5.14
CA LEU A 240 -1.38 8.16 5.40
C LEU A 240 -0.42 9.26 4.92
N ALA A 241 0.89 9.06 4.96
CA ALA A 241 1.85 10.01 4.40
C ALA A 241 1.68 10.14 2.87
N TYR A 242 1.48 9.01 2.17
CA TYR A 242 1.14 9.04 0.73
C TYR A 242 -0.17 9.78 0.47
N TRP A 243 -1.22 9.52 1.25
CA TRP A 243 -2.51 10.22 1.11
C TRP A 243 -2.43 11.72 1.41
N ARG A 244 -1.47 12.16 2.23
CA ARG A 244 -1.16 13.59 2.43
C ARG A 244 -0.36 14.21 1.29
N GLY A 245 0.15 13.41 0.35
CA GLY A 245 1.08 13.85 -0.68
C GLY A 245 2.43 14.33 -0.10
N GLU A 246 2.87 13.73 1.01
CA GLU A 246 4.17 14.01 1.62
C GLU A 246 5.31 13.43 0.79
N ASP A 247 6.47 14.07 0.84
CA ASP A 247 7.67 13.57 0.16
C ASP A 247 8.16 12.27 0.81
N TYR A 248 8.64 11.37 -0.02
CA TYR A 248 9.22 10.10 0.41
C TYR A 248 10.36 9.65 -0.49
N ALA A 249 11.34 8.96 0.08
CA ALA A 249 12.42 8.33 -0.65
C ALA A 249 12.05 6.89 -1.02
N GLY A 250 12.23 6.53 -2.29
CA GLY A 250 12.05 5.17 -2.80
C GLY A 250 13.40 4.55 -3.16
N PHE A 251 13.70 3.37 -2.59
CA PHE A 251 14.94 2.61 -2.81
C PHE A 251 14.65 1.24 -3.40
N GLY A 252 15.54 0.79 -4.24
CA GLY A 252 15.44 -0.51 -4.91
C GLY A 252 14.89 -0.42 -6.33
N ALA A 253 15.10 -1.48 -7.12
CA ALA A 253 14.52 -1.59 -8.45
C ALA A 253 13.00 -1.43 -8.39
N PHE A 254 12.40 -0.78 -9.39
CA PHE A 254 10.97 -0.39 -9.45
C PHE A 254 10.52 0.67 -8.43
N ALA A 255 11.34 1.03 -7.44
CA ALA A 255 10.93 2.01 -6.46
C ALA A 255 10.73 3.39 -7.09
N VAL A 256 9.72 4.10 -6.60
CA VAL A 256 9.46 5.50 -6.91
C VAL A 256 9.60 6.31 -5.62
N GLY A 257 10.14 7.51 -5.72
CA GLY A 257 10.19 8.48 -4.65
C GLY A 257 9.72 9.84 -5.14
N THR A 258 9.35 10.73 -4.22
CA THR A 258 9.04 12.13 -4.54
C THR A 258 9.80 13.07 -3.61
N SER A 259 10.32 14.15 -4.16
CA SER A 259 10.93 15.23 -3.39
C SER A 259 10.57 16.55 -4.03
N ALA A 260 9.83 17.38 -3.30
CA ALA A 260 9.28 18.63 -3.79
C ALA A 260 8.48 18.44 -5.11
N GLN A 261 8.99 18.98 -6.21
CA GLN A 261 8.35 18.90 -7.54
C GLN A 261 9.04 17.88 -8.47
N VAL A 262 9.73 16.87 -7.90
CA VAL A 262 10.42 15.85 -8.70
C VAL A 262 9.98 14.47 -8.25
N ARG A 263 9.55 13.65 -9.21
CA ARG A 263 9.39 12.20 -9.03
C ARG A 263 10.65 11.50 -9.52
N LEU A 264 11.15 10.57 -8.72
CA LEU A 264 12.35 9.79 -8.98
C LEU A 264 11.97 8.33 -9.13
N SER A 265 12.27 7.72 -10.28
CA SER A 265 11.98 6.31 -10.53
C SER A 265 13.26 5.52 -10.73
N SER A 266 13.41 4.43 -10.00
CA SER A 266 14.51 3.48 -10.14
C SER A 266 14.36 2.64 -11.42
N PRO A 267 15.47 2.09 -11.96
CA PRO A 267 15.40 1.12 -13.05
C PRO A 267 14.49 -0.06 -12.71
N THR A 268 13.72 -0.52 -13.70
CA THR A 268 12.87 -1.72 -13.56
C THR A 268 13.62 -3.01 -13.87
N ASN A 269 14.75 -2.92 -14.59
CA ASN A 269 15.64 -4.06 -14.82
C ASN A 269 16.54 -4.28 -13.62
N LEU A 270 16.54 -5.51 -13.08
CA LEU A 270 17.27 -5.85 -11.86
C LEU A 270 18.80 -5.73 -12.03
N GLN A 271 19.32 -6.13 -13.18
CA GLN A 271 20.77 -6.07 -13.45
C GLN A 271 21.24 -4.62 -13.64
N SER A 272 20.43 -3.79 -14.33
CA SER A 272 20.72 -2.35 -14.46
C SER A 272 20.73 -1.66 -13.10
N TYR A 273 19.78 -1.98 -12.22
CA TYR A 273 19.77 -1.45 -10.86
C TYR A 273 21.00 -1.90 -10.05
N ILE A 274 21.39 -3.19 -10.15
CA ILE A 274 22.58 -3.70 -9.44
C ILE A 274 23.86 -3.04 -9.94
N ALA A 275 23.96 -2.75 -11.25
CA ALA A 275 25.12 -2.12 -11.85
C ALA A 275 25.26 -0.63 -11.46
N ASP A 276 24.15 0.10 -11.37
CA ASP A 276 24.12 1.50 -10.95
C ASP A 276 22.82 1.82 -10.17
N PRO A 277 22.83 1.60 -8.83
CA PRO A 277 21.67 1.86 -7.99
C PRO A 277 21.35 3.36 -7.81
N LEU A 278 22.27 4.25 -8.16
CA LEU A 278 22.07 5.69 -8.05
C LEU A 278 21.40 6.29 -9.27
N GLN A 279 21.33 5.55 -10.38
CA GLN A 279 20.61 5.97 -11.57
C GLN A 279 19.13 6.10 -11.28
N LYS A 280 18.56 7.30 -11.51
CA LYS A 280 17.13 7.58 -11.38
C LYS A 280 16.63 8.32 -12.61
N GLN A 281 15.51 7.86 -13.13
CA GLN A 281 14.71 8.68 -14.03
C GLN A 281 14.05 9.82 -13.24
N ARG A 282 14.10 11.03 -13.76
CA ARG A 282 13.55 12.24 -13.13
C ARG A 282 12.39 12.75 -13.95
N GLU A 283 11.27 12.94 -13.29
CA GLU A 283 10.07 13.57 -13.84
C GLU A 283 9.81 14.87 -13.07
N ALA A 284 9.82 16.00 -13.76
CA ALA A 284 9.44 17.28 -13.17
C ALA A 284 7.92 17.37 -13.07
N LEU A 285 7.39 17.66 -11.90
CA LEU A 285 5.97 17.85 -11.64
C LEU A 285 5.68 19.35 -11.54
N SER A 286 4.70 19.82 -12.28
CA SER A 286 4.24 21.19 -12.15
C SER A 286 3.49 21.41 -10.83
N VAL A 287 3.33 22.66 -10.42
CA VAL A 287 2.47 23.02 -9.28
C VAL A 287 1.04 22.52 -9.47
N GLN A 288 0.57 22.52 -10.73
CA GLN A 288 -0.76 22.03 -11.06
C GLN A 288 -0.87 20.51 -10.90
N ASP A 289 0.16 19.74 -11.32
CA ASP A 289 0.17 18.28 -11.14
C ASP A 289 0.12 17.92 -9.64
N LYS A 290 0.94 18.57 -8.83
CA LYS A 290 0.94 18.37 -7.37
C LYS A 290 -0.38 18.76 -6.73
N LYS A 291 -1.04 19.83 -7.21
CA LYS A 291 -2.37 20.20 -6.73
C LYS A 291 -3.41 19.13 -7.09
N LEU A 292 -3.41 18.66 -8.34
CA LEU A 292 -4.32 17.60 -8.78
C LEU A 292 -4.13 16.33 -7.96
N GLU A 293 -2.87 15.88 -7.77
CA GLU A 293 -2.57 14.76 -6.90
C GLU A 293 -3.17 14.95 -5.50
N ARG A 294 -3.00 16.11 -4.88
CA ARG A 294 -3.53 16.38 -3.53
C ARG A 294 -5.06 16.34 -3.49
N ILE A 295 -5.75 16.78 -4.52
CA ILE A 295 -7.22 16.69 -4.61
C ILE A 295 -7.63 15.21 -4.68
N PHE A 296 -7.04 14.43 -5.60
CA PHE A 296 -7.36 13.02 -5.77
C PHE A 296 -7.02 12.18 -4.53
N LEU A 297 -5.87 12.39 -3.93
CA LEU A 297 -5.43 11.69 -2.72
C LEU A 297 -6.31 12.04 -1.52
N GLY A 298 -6.59 13.34 -1.30
CA GLY A 298 -7.38 13.78 -0.16
C GLY A 298 -8.83 13.29 -0.17
N LEU A 299 -9.42 13.12 -1.36
CA LEU A 299 -10.79 12.59 -1.50
C LEU A 299 -10.89 11.07 -1.31
N ARG A 300 -9.76 10.36 -1.36
CA ARG A 300 -9.71 8.90 -1.12
C ARG A 300 -9.49 8.51 0.35
N CYS A 301 -9.36 9.48 1.23
CA CYS A 301 -9.07 9.22 2.64
C CYS A 301 -9.75 10.23 3.58
N ILE A 302 -9.65 9.96 4.88
CA ILE A 302 -10.22 10.81 5.94
C ILE A 302 -9.55 12.17 6.09
N LEU A 303 -8.43 12.44 5.40
CA LEU A 303 -7.68 13.70 5.52
C LEU A 303 -8.35 14.85 4.80
N GLY A 304 -9.15 14.56 3.78
CA GLY A 304 -9.88 15.55 2.99
C GLY A 304 -8.99 16.42 2.13
N VAL A 305 -9.60 17.40 1.49
CA VAL A 305 -8.95 18.40 0.61
C VAL A 305 -9.06 19.77 1.25
N ASP A 306 -7.94 20.43 1.43
CA ASP A 306 -7.89 21.80 1.95
C ASP A 306 -8.52 22.76 0.94
N ALA A 307 -9.47 23.58 1.39
CA ALA A 307 -10.14 24.56 0.54
C ALA A 307 -9.18 25.62 -0.04
N GLN A 308 -8.05 25.86 0.62
CA GLN A 308 -7.07 26.88 0.22
C GLN A 308 -6.30 26.49 -1.05
N ILE A 309 -6.19 25.19 -1.37
CA ILE A 309 -5.51 24.76 -2.60
C ILE A 309 -6.42 24.87 -3.84
N LEU A 310 -7.73 25.05 -3.64
CA LEU A 310 -8.72 25.12 -4.72
C LEU A 310 -8.79 26.52 -5.30
N ASN A 311 -8.79 26.62 -6.62
CA ASN A 311 -9.09 27.88 -7.29
C ASN A 311 -10.60 28.22 -7.19
N ALA A 312 -11.01 29.37 -7.66
CA ALA A 312 -12.39 29.85 -7.52
C ALA A 312 -13.45 28.91 -8.15
N ALA A 313 -13.16 28.32 -9.32
CA ALA A 313 -14.03 27.36 -9.98
C ALA A 313 -14.11 26.04 -9.23
N GLU A 314 -12.98 25.47 -8.87
CA GLU A 314 -12.87 24.24 -8.08
C GLU A 314 -13.58 24.37 -6.72
N LEU A 315 -13.40 25.51 -6.05
CA LEU A 315 -14.07 25.82 -4.78
C LEU A 315 -15.60 25.91 -4.95
N SER A 316 -16.06 26.52 -6.04
CA SER A 316 -17.49 26.57 -6.38
C SER A 316 -18.06 25.18 -6.58
N ASN A 317 -17.37 24.32 -7.35
CA ASN A 317 -17.76 22.93 -7.61
C ASN A 317 -17.79 22.10 -6.30
N ALA A 318 -16.77 22.24 -5.45
CA ALA A 318 -16.72 21.56 -4.16
C ALA A 318 -17.87 22.00 -3.23
N ARG A 319 -18.24 23.29 -3.22
CA ARG A 319 -19.39 23.82 -2.48
C ARG A 319 -20.73 23.30 -3.00
N LEU A 320 -20.89 23.13 -4.31
CA LEU A 320 -22.08 22.50 -4.91
C LEU A 320 -22.22 21.06 -4.42
N LEU A 321 -21.14 20.28 -4.44
CA LEU A 321 -21.14 18.91 -3.90
C LEU A 321 -21.44 18.87 -2.40
N ALA A 322 -20.96 19.84 -1.63
CA ALA A 322 -21.26 19.93 -0.21
C ALA A 322 -22.76 20.24 0.05
N ARG A 323 -23.36 21.17 -0.72
CA ARG A 323 -24.81 21.44 -0.67
C ARG A 323 -25.64 20.20 -1.05
N ALA A 324 -25.17 19.43 -2.04
CA ALA A 324 -25.78 18.17 -2.46
C ALA A 324 -25.50 16.99 -1.48
N LYS A 325 -24.86 17.24 -0.32
CA LYS A 325 -24.47 16.25 0.68
C LYS A 325 -23.55 15.14 0.15
N LYS A 326 -22.90 15.35 -1.00
CA LYS A 326 -21.88 14.44 -1.54
C LYS A 326 -20.49 14.68 -0.94
N LEU A 327 -20.24 15.85 -0.39
CA LEU A 327 -19.09 16.19 0.44
C LEU A 327 -19.56 16.76 1.79
N LYS A 328 -18.69 16.69 2.78
CA LYS A 328 -18.81 17.41 4.05
C LYS A 328 -17.76 18.51 4.07
N PHE A 329 -18.13 19.71 4.55
CA PHE A 329 -17.19 20.79 4.77
C PHE A 329 -17.04 21.06 6.27
N GLY A 330 -15.82 21.14 6.74
CA GLY A 330 -15.51 21.42 8.15
C GLY A 330 -14.01 21.73 8.28
N GLU A 331 -13.65 22.57 9.25
CA GLU A 331 -12.24 22.91 9.55
C GLU A 331 -11.43 23.36 8.33
N GLY A 332 -12.09 24.07 7.39
CA GLY A 332 -11.43 24.56 6.16
C GLY A 332 -11.18 23.48 5.09
N LYS A 333 -11.73 22.29 5.23
CA LYS A 333 -11.52 21.16 4.31
C LYS A 333 -12.82 20.55 3.83
N PHE A 334 -12.75 19.93 2.65
CA PHE A 334 -13.79 19.09 2.09
C PHE A 334 -13.45 17.61 2.33
N TYR A 335 -14.37 16.87 2.94
CA TYR A 335 -14.25 15.45 3.24
C TYR A 335 -15.23 14.65 2.39
N ASN A 336 -14.75 13.57 1.81
CA ASN A 336 -15.58 12.62 1.08
C ASN A 336 -16.14 11.55 2.04
N PRO A 337 -17.45 11.48 2.27
CA PRO A 337 -18.07 10.47 3.14
C PRO A 337 -18.19 9.09 2.47
N ASN A 338 -17.94 8.98 1.16
CA ASN A 338 -18.03 7.75 0.38
C ASN A 338 -16.85 7.62 -0.57
N PHE A 339 -15.77 6.98 -0.14
CA PHE A 339 -14.54 6.86 -0.92
C PHE A 339 -14.72 6.12 -2.25
N LEU A 340 -15.79 5.35 -2.45
CA LEU A 340 -16.09 4.72 -3.73
C LEU A 340 -16.44 5.73 -4.84
N LEU A 341 -16.76 6.97 -4.49
CA LEU A 341 -17.04 8.06 -5.42
C LEU A 341 -15.87 9.07 -5.55
N ALA A 342 -14.70 8.72 -5.00
CA ALA A 342 -13.58 9.67 -4.90
C ALA A 342 -13.15 10.21 -6.26
N ASP A 343 -13.06 9.36 -7.26
CA ASP A 343 -12.59 9.75 -8.60
C ASP A 343 -13.62 10.62 -9.33
N GLU A 344 -14.91 10.26 -9.28
CA GLU A 344 -16.00 11.06 -9.84
C GLU A 344 -16.06 12.45 -9.20
N ILE A 345 -15.92 12.51 -7.88
CA ILE A 345 -15.90 13.75 -7.12
C ILE A 345 -14.68 14.59 -7.49
N ALA A 346 -13.49 13.99 -7.58
CA ALA A 346 -12.26 14.67 -7.96
C ALA A 346 -12.37 15.25 -9.36
N LEU A 347 -12.83 14.47 -10.33
CA LEU A 347 -13.05 14.90 -11.70
C LEU A 347 -14.06 16.07 -11.76
N PHE A 348 -15.18 15.99 -11.03
CA PHE A 348 -16.16 17.07 -10.99
C PHE A 348 -15.57 18.37 -10.41
N ILE A 349 -14.78 18.27 -9.33
CA ILE A 349 -14.15 19.45 -8.73
C ILE A 349 -13.19 20.10 -9.71
N THR A 350 -12.38 19.30 -10.41
CA THR A 350 -11.29 19.78 -11.26
C THR A 350 -11.72 20.14 -12.70
N GLN A 351 -12.97 19.84 -13.07
CA GLN A 351 -13.51 20.30 -14.35
C GLN A 351 -13.46 21.84 -14.42
N SER A 352 -12.79 22.36 -15.44
CA SER A 352 -12.93 23.76 -15.77
C SER A 352 -14.42 24.04 -16.03
N SER A 353 -14.99 25.01 -15.32
CA SER A 353 -16.31 25.53 -15.68
C SER A 353 -16.27 25.88 -17.18
N GLN A 354 -16.92 25.09 -18.01
CA GLN A 354 -17.30 25.55 -19.33
C GLN A 354 -18.28 26.71 -19.04
N SER A 355 -17.69 27.91 -18.95
CA SER A 355 -18.44 29.14 -19.01
C SER A 355 -19.27 29.07 -20.30
N GLY A 356 -20.58 29.14 -20.14
CA GLY A 356 -21.58 28.91 -21.15
C GLY A 356 -21.25 29.58 -22.48
N ARG A 357 -21.49 28.85 -23.53
CA ARG A 357 -21.92 29.41 -24.81
C ARG A 357 -23.44 29.38 -24.86
#